data_5a7efdc5e71e570c5b08349597ae5ac4
#
_entry.id   5a7efdc5e71e570c5b08349597ae5ac4
#
_cell.length_a   1.000
_cell.length_b   1.000
_cell.length_c   1.000
_cell.angle_alpha   90.00
_cell.angle_beta   90.00
_cell.angle_gamma   90.00
#
_symmetry.space_group_name_H-M   'P 1'
#
loop_
_entity.id
_entity.type
_entity.pdbx_description
1 polymer ?
#
loop_
_entity_poly.entity_id
_entity_poly.type
_entity_poly.pdbx_seq_one_letter_code
_entity_poly.pdbx_strand_id
1 'polypeptide(L)'
;VCNPPAGTLAFFGATAAFAGACVAAGSAAAGLGLSDPSRLPYLLPSCVAAVMYLPAELAAGAIRRRFAERELGVDVCVTIGGRTARMRGYIDTGNGLSECGTPVAVVKMSSFVREFGASALSTHSVGKAAAEGVGGGTRLILIKPDKFLLYFDKKRNKYSDVILGISASGFARNEDMLLPVSVLGG
;
A
#
# COMPACT_ATOMS: atom_id res chain seq x y z
N VAL A 1 5.69 33.99 3.48
CA VAL A 1 6.17 33.43 2.20
C VAL A 1 5.41 32.15 1.98
N CYS A 2 4.41 32.16 1.05
CA CYS A 2 3.67 30.94 0.70
C CYS A 2 4.60 30.03 -0.11
N ASN A 3 4.89 28.85 0.42
CA ASN A 3 5.55 27.81 -0.36
C ASN A 3 4.59 27.35 -1.49
N PRO A 4 5.05 27.31 -2.74
CA PRO A 4 4.22 26.82 -3.84
C PRO A 4 3.84 25.34 -3.54
N PRO A 5 2.62 24.91 -3.88
CA PRO A 5 2.20 23.53 -3.68
C PRO A 5 3.15 22.58 -4.44
N ALA A 6 3.48 21.46 -3.82
CA ALA A 6 4.44 20.49 -4.34
C ALA A 6 4.18 20.08 -5.81
N GLY A 7 2.92 20.08 -6.24
CA GLY A 7 2.52 19.82 -7.61
C GLY A 7 3.00 20.89 -8.60
N THR A 8 3.06 22.15 -8.18
CA THR A 8 3.54 23.27 -9.03
C THR A 8 5.03 23.13 -9.31
N LEU A 9 5.83 22.81 -8.29
CA LEU A 9 7.27 22.59 -8.45
C LEU A 9 7.56 21.37 -9.34
N ALA A 10 6.79 20.30 -9.18
CA ALA A 10 6.90 19.10 -10.02
C ALA A 10 6.57 19.41 -11.50
N PHE A 11 5.54 20.22 -11.75
CA PHE A 11 5.15 20.64 -13.09
C PHE A 11 6.27 21.47 -13.77
N PHE A 12 6.80 22.47 -13.09
CA PHE A 12 7.90 23.29 -13.63
C PHE A 12 9.17 22.46 -13.84
N GLY A 13 9.49 21.55 -12.95
CA GLY A 13 10.64 20.64 -13.11
C GLY A 13 10.49 19.72 -14.33
N ALA A 14 9.31 19.14 -14.54
CA ALA A 14 9.02 18.30 -15.70
C ALA A 14 9.08 19.10 -17.01
N THR A 15 8.54 20.32 -17.04
CA THR A 15 8.56 21.21 -18.20
C THR A 15 10.00 21.61 -18.57
N ALA A 16 10.81 21.97 -17.58
CA ALA A 16 12.22 22.32 -17.79
C ALA A 16 13.04 21.12 -18.29
N ALA A 17 12.82 19.92 -17.75
CA ALA A 17 13.47 18.70 -18.20
C ALA A 17 13.10 18.37 -19.66
N PHE A 18 11.81 18.49 -20.01
CA PHE A 18 11.35 18.28 -21.38
C PHE A 18 11.96 19.28 -22.36
N ALA A 19 11.96 20.58 -22.04
CA ALA A 19 12.57 21.62 -22.87
C ALA A 19 14.06 21.37 -23.05
N GLY A 20 14.81 21.02 -21.99
CA GLY A 20 16.22 20.69 -22.05
C GLY A 20 16.50 19.47 -22.94
N ALA A 21 15.69 18.43 -22.87
CA ALA A 21 15.79 17.26 -23.73
C ALA A 21 15.56 17.60 -25.21
N CYS A 22 14.58 18.47 -25.50
CA CYS A 22 14.33 18.94 -26.89
C CYS A 22 15.52 19.74 -27.45
N VAL A 23 16.12 20.62 -26.63
CA VAL A 23 17.30 21.39 -27.04
C VAL A 23 18.51 20.48 -27.31
N ALA A 24 18.77 19.53 -26.39
CA ALA A 24 19.88 18.58 -26.52
C ALA A 24 19.72 17.70 -27.77
N ALA A 25 18.51 17.19 -28.02
CA ALA A 25 18.22 16.37 -29.21
C ALA A 25 18.34 17.20 -30.51
N GLY A 26 17.91 18.47 -30.51
CA GLY A 26 18.08 19.39 -31.62
C GLY A 26 19.56 19.67 -31.95
N SER A 27 20.36 19.89 -30.90
CA SER A 27 21.82 20.10 -31.05
C SER A 27 22.52 18.87 -31.61
N ALA A 28 22.15 17.67 -31.16
CA ALA A 28 22.69 16.41 -31.63
C ALA A 28 22.31 16.16 -33.11
N ALA A 29 21.06 16.42 -33.48
CA ALA A 29 20.59 16.29 -34.87
C ALA A 29 21.30 17.24 -35.82
N ALA A 30 21.55 18.48 -35.40
CA ALA A 30 22.33 19.46 -36.15
C ALA A 30 23.78 19.01 -36.36
N GLY A 31 24.41 18.43 -35.31
CA GLY A 31 25.76 17.87 -35.38
C GLY A 31 25.88 16.67 -36.33
N LEU A 32 24.79 15.94 -36.58
CA LEU A 32 24.75 14.81 -37.50
C LEU A 32 24.38 15.20 -38.91
N GLY A 33 24.23 16.48 -39.22
CA GLY A 33 23.89 16.97 -40.59
C GLY A 33 22.44 16.67 -41.01
N LEU A 34 21.58 16.28 -40.07
CA LEU A 34 20.16 15.93 -40.29
C LEU A 34 19.26 17.18 -40.33
N SER A 35 19.83 18.35 -40.46
CA SER A 35 19.14 19.63 -40.41
C SER A 35 18.55 20.05 -41.75
N ASP A 36 17.43 19.44 -42.13
CA ASP A 36 16.47 20.12 -42.98
C ASP A 36 15.49 20.87 -42.03
N PRO A 37 15.63 22.21 -41.91
CA PRO A 37 14.87 22.99 -40.90
C PRO A 37 13.37 23.01 -41.19
N SER A 38 12.91 22.58 -42.36
CA SER A 38 11.50 22.58 -42.73
C SER A 38 10.69 21.39 -42.18
N ARG A 39 11.33 20.29 -41.79
CA ARG A 39 10.67 19.07 -41.35
C ARG A 39 10.88 18.72 -39.85
N LEU A 40 11.88 19.30 -39.21
CA LEU A 40 12.28 19.02 -37.82
C LEU A 40 11.42 19.65 -36.74
N PRO A 41 10.72 20.81 -36.88
CA PRO A 41 10.11 21.51 -35.76
C PRO A 41 8.99 20.72 -35.05
N TYR A 42 8.37 19.77 -35.72
CA TYR A 42 7.27 18.99 -35.16
C TYR A 42 7.65 17.54 -34.81
N LEU A 43 8.57 16.93 -35.56
CA LEU A 43 8.97 15.54 -35.34
C LEU A 43 9.82 15.38 -34.08
N LEU A 44 10.75 16.29 -33.84
CA LEU A 44 11.69 16.19 -32.73
C LEU A 44 11.00 16.28 -31.37
N PRO A 45 10.14 17.28 -31.09
CA PRO A 45 9.37 17.32 -29.84
C PRO A 45 8.48 16.09 -29.64
N SER A 46 7.87 15.57 -30.72
CA SER A 46 7.02 14.38 -30.65
C SER A 46 7.80 13.12 -30.29
N CYS A 47 8.98 12.92 -30.87
CA CYS A 47 9.86 11.80 -30.52
C CYS A 47 10.36 11.89 -29.08
N VAL A 48 10.78 13.10 -28.65
CA VAL A 48 11.21 13.31 -27.26
C VAL A 48 10.06 13.07 -26.29
N ALA A 49 8.84 13.54 -26.62
CA ALA A 49 7.67 13.29 -25.80
C ALA A 49 7.36 11.78 -25.67
N ALA A 50 7.42 11.04 -26.78
CA ALA A 50 7.18 9.59 -26.80
C ALA A 50 8.22 8.83 -25.96
N VAL A 51 9.52 9.19 -26.08
CA VAL A 51 10.60 8.55 -25.30
C VAL A 51 10.50 8.89 -23.81
N MET A 52 10.08 10.11 -23.45
CA MET A 52 9.92 10.53 -22.05
C MET A 52 8.63 10.01 -21.40
N TYR A 53 7.61 9.66 -22.19
CA TYR A 53 6.32 9.22 -21.68
C TYR A 53 6.43 7.90 -20.89
N LEU A 54 7.10 6.89 -21.41
CA LEU A 54 7.26 5.60 -20.75
C LEU A 54 7.93 5.68 -19.38
N PRO A 55 9.12 6.30 -19.22
CA PRO A 55 9.74 6.43 -17.90
C PRO A 55 8.92 7.31 -16.95
N ALA A 56 8.22 8.34 -17.47
CA ALA A 56 7.34 9.18 -16.65
C ALA A 56 6.15 8.39 -16.10
N GLU A 57 5.49 7.55 -16.89
CA GLU A 57 4.41 6.66 -16.48
C GLU A 57 4.90 5.63 -15.44
N LEU A 58 6.05 5.02 -15.67
CA LEU A 58 6.65 4.06 -14.73
C LEU A 58 6.98 4.73 -13.39
N ALA A 59 7.57 5.93 -13.42
CA ALA A 59 7.88 6.70 -12.22
C ALA A 59 6.61 7.13 -11.48
N ALA A 60 5.60 7.64 -12.18
CA ALA A 60 4.31 8.01 -11.60
C ALA A 60 3.59 6.81 -10.98
N GLY A 61 3.64 5.64 -11.63
CA GLY A 61 3.10 4.39 -11.10
C GLY A 61 3.81 3.94 -9.82
N ALA A 62 5.14 4.00 -9.80
CA ALA A 62 5.95 3.65 -8.63
C ALA A 62 5.69 4.61 -7.44
N ILE A 63 5.59 5.91 -7.73
CA ILE A 63 5.28 6.94 -6.73
C ILE A 63 3.88 6.72 -6.16
N ARG A 64 2.84 6.54 -7.01
CA ARG A 64 1.47 6.26 -6.56
C ARG A 64 1.39 5.00 -5.69
N ARG A 65 2.09 3.92 -6.06
CA ARG A 65 2.15 2.69 -5.23
C ARG A 65 2.77 2.96 -3.87
N ARG A 66 3.89 3.67 -3.81
CA ARG A 66 4.56 4.02 -2.54
C ARG A 66 3.71 4.90 -1.62
N PHE A 67 2.96 5.86 -2.20
CA PHE A 67 2.04 6.69 -1.42
C PHE A 67 0.85 5.87 -0.91
N ALA A 68 0.20 5.08 -1.75
CA ALA A 68 -0.90 4.19 -1.34
C ALA A 68 -0.47 3.20 -0.25
N GLU A 69 0.75 2.64 -0.35
CA GLU A 69 1.28 1.73 0.67
C GLU A 69 1.57 2.42 2.01
N ARG A 70 1.95 3.71 1.99
CA ARG A 70 2.19 4.49 3.22
C ARG A 70 0.92 4.95 3.90
N GLU A 71 -0.10 5.33 3.15
CA GLU A 71 -1.36 5.83 3.71
C GLU A 71 -2.23 4.72 4.32
N LEU A 72 -2.12 3.48 3.82
CA LEU A 72 -2.92 2.35 4.27
C LEU A 72 -2.17 1.40 5.23
N GLY A 73 -0.88 1.61 5.43
CA GLY A 73 -0.06 0.86 6.39
C GLY A 73 -0.22 1.40 7.81
N VAL A 74 -0.52 0.52 8.75
CA VAL A 74 -0.78 0.85 10.15
C VAL A 74 0.02 -0.08 11.05
N ASP A 75 0.64 0.46 12.09
CA ASP A 75 1.24 -0.35 13.14
C ASP A 75 0.14 -0.78 14.13
N VAL A 76 0.09 -2.07 14.40
CA VAL A 76 -0.91 -2.68 15.29
C VAL A 76 -0.20 -3.35 16.46
N CYS A 77 -0.70 -3.10 17.67
CA CYS A 77 -0.25 -3.78 18.87
C CYS A 77 -1.37 -4.70 19.38
N VAL A 78 -1.09 -5.99 19.40
CA VAL A 78 -2.05 -7.04 19.80
C VAL A 78 -1.58 -7.70 21.09
N THR A 79 -2.49 -7.89 22.03
CA THR A 79 -2.23 -8.63 23.27
C THR A 79 -3.12 -9.88 23.33
N ILE A 80 -2.52 -11.04 23.55
CA ILE A 80 -3.22 -12.33 23.69
C ILE A 80 -2.57 -13.10 24.83
N GLY A 81 -3.36 -13.51 25.84
CA GLY A 81 -2.88 -14.27 26.97
C GLY A 81 -1.75 -13.57 27.73
N GLY A 82 -1.83 -12.24 27.85
CA GLY A 82 -0.81 -11.41 28.50
C GLY A 82 0.43 -11.13 27.65
N ARG A 83 0.61 -11.80 26.50
CA ARG A 83 1.72 -11.54 25.57
C ARG A 83 1.34 -10.47 24.56
N THR A 84 2.19 -9.47 24.38
CA THR A 84 1.96 -8.36 23.48
C THR A 84 2.94 -8.41 22.31
N ALA A 85 2.44 -8.29 21.09
CA ALA A 85 3.22 -8.25 19.87
C ALA A 85 2.88 -7.01 19.03
N ARG A 86 3.86 -6.48 18.32
CA ARG A 86 3.69 -5.40 17.33
C ARG A 86 3.74 -6.00 15.94
N MET A 87 2.69 -5.74 15.16
CA MET A 87 2.49 -6.30 13.84
C MET A 87 2.21 -5.16 12.84
N ARG A 88 2.55 -5.37 11.58
CA ARG A 88 2.24 -4.41 10.53
C ARG A 88 0.93 -4.78 9.87
N GLY A 89 -0.06 -3.90 9.99
CA GLY A 89 -1.37 -4.02 9.37
C GLY A 89 -1.47 -3.19 8.09
N TYR A 90 -2.38 -3.60 7.21
CA TYR A 90 -2.79 -2.87 6.03
C TYR A 90 -4.31 -2.73 6.04
N ILE A 91 -4.82 -1.51 5.81
CA ILE A 91 -6.26 -1.27 5.72
C ILE A 91 -6.72 -1.72 4.34
N ASP A 92 -7.51 -2.78 4.33
CA ASP A 92 -8.07 -3.36 3.11
C ASP A 92 -9.52 -2.91 2.95
N THR A 93 -9.74 -2.02 1.99
CA THR A 93 -11.08 -1.49 1.68
C THR A 93 -12.04 -2.55 1.14
N GLY A 94 -11.51 -3.69 0.66
CA GLY A 94 -12.30 -4.85 0.24
C GLY A 94 -12.64 -5.82 1.37
N ASN A 95 -12.03 -5.66 2.56
CA ASN A 95 -12.30 -6.53 3.70
C ASN A 95 -13.54 -6.06 4.47
N GLY A 96 -14.69 -6.66 4.17
CA GLY A 96 -15.95 -6.47 4.89
C GLY A 96 -16.26 -7.57 5.90
N LEU A 97 -15.28 -8.38 6.30
CA LEU A 97 -15.50 -9.51 7.19
C LEU A 97 -15.93 -9.05 8.59
N SER A 98 -17.01 -9.65 9.08
CA SER A 98 -17.47 -9.47 10.44
C SER A 98 -18.02 -10.79 10.99
N GLU A 99 -17.86 -11.00 12.28
CA GLU A 99 -18.45 -12.13 13.02
C GLU A 99 -19.34 -11.59 14.13
N CYS A 100 -20.62 -11.91 14.07
CA CYS A 100 -21.63 -11.38 15.02
C CYS A 100 -21.58 -9.83 15.15
N GLY A 101 -21.34 -9.12 14.04
CA GLY A 101 -21.24 -7.65 14.02
C GLY A 101 -19.87 -7.09 14.46
N THR A 102 -18.94 -7.95 14.91
CA THR A 102 -17.59 -7.54 15.28
C THR A 102 -16.65 -7.63 14.07
N PRO A 103 -15.88 -6.59 13.75
CA PRO A 103 -14.94 -6.61 12.63
C PRO A 103 -13.90 -7.73 12.76
N VAL A 104 -13.56 -8.39 11.64
CA VAL A 104 -12.53 -9.43 11.62
C VAL A 104 -11.29 -8.92 10.89
N ALA A 105 -10.18 -8.83 11.61
CA ALA A 105 -8.86 -8.57 11.05
C ALA A 105 -8.20 -9.90 10.63
N VAL A 106 -7.80 -10.02 9.37
CA VAL A 106 -7.19 -11.25 8.85
C VAL A 106 -5.68 -11.22 9.07
N VAL A 107 -5.15 -12.22 9.78
CA VAL A 107 -3.73 -12.33 10.15
C VAL A 107 -3.11 -13.54 9.47
N LYS A 108 -1.89 -13.40 8.94
CA LYS A 108 -1.13 -14.53 8.40
C LYS A 108 -0.80 -15.53 9.53
N MET A 109 -1.02 -16.80 9.26
CA MET A 109 -0.65 -17.89 10.19
C MET A 109 0.84 -17.81 10.59
N SER A 110 1.73 -17.57 9.62
CA SER A 110 3.16 -17.47 9.87
C SER A 110 3.52 -16.31 10.81
N SER A 111 2.91 -15.14 10.61
CA SER A 111 3.11 -13.97 11.47
C SER A 111 2.55 -14.22 12.87
N PHE A 112 1.36 -14.82 12.95
CA PHE A 112 0.74 -15.16 14.23
C PHE A 112 1.60 -16.14 15.05
N VAL A 113 2.05 -17.23 14.40
CA VAL A 113 2.88 -18.25 15.07
C VAL A 113 4.24 -17.68 15.48
N ARG A 114 4.83 -16.83 14.68
CA ARG A 114 6.09 -16.15 15.02
C ARG A 114 5.95 -15.32 16.31
N GLU A 115 4.85 -14.60 16.47
CA GLU A 115 4.67 -13.66 17.58
C GLU A 115 4.09 -14.33 18.85
N PHE A 116 3.14 -15.25 18.70
CA PHE A 116 2.38 -15.83 19.83
C PHE A 116 2.67 -17.31 20.06
N GLY A 117 3.25 -18.00 19.08
CA GLY A 117 3.49 -19.44 19.12
C GLY A 117 2.29 -20.25 18.60
N ALA A 118 2.55 -21.49 18.17
CA ALA A 118 1.52 -22.36 17.62
C ALA A 118 0.47 -22.80 18.68
N SER A 119 0.87 -22.92 19.93
CA SER A 119 -0.04 -23.28 21.03
C SER A 119 -1.15 -22.25 21.24
N ALA A 120 -0.89 -20.96 20.97
CA ALA A 120 -1.90 -19.91 21.11
C ALA A 120 -3.11 -20.12 20.19
N LEU A 121 -2.94 -20.78 19.04
CA LEU A 121 -4.04 -21.11 18.12
C LEU A 121 -5.08 -22.03 18.76
N SER A 122 -4.67 -22.99 19.56
CA SER A 122 -5.58 -23.92 20.23
C SER A 122 -6.10 -23.36 21.57
N THR A 123 -5.25 -22.64 22.30
CA THR A 123 -5.60 -22.13 23.65
C THR A 123 -6.57 -20.96 23.60
N HIS A 124 -6.45 -20.06 22.58
CA HIS A 124 -7.24 -18.84 22.51
C HIS A 124 -8.26 -18.83 21.36
N SER A 125 -8.45 -19.96 20.66
CA SER A 125 -9.46 -20.06 19.61
C SER A 125 -10.87 -19.94 20.19
N VAL A 126 -11.67 -19.00 19.66
CA VAL A 126 -13.08 -18.81 20.01
C VAL A 126 -14.02 -19.40 18.97
N GLY A 127 -13.51 -19.81 17.80
CA GLY A 127 -14.32 -20.38 16.74
C GLY A 127 -13.58 -20.56 15.43
N LYS A 128 -14.33 -20.88 14.38
CA LYS A 128 -13.86 -20.96 12.99
C LYS A 128 -14.89 -20.27 12.11
N ALA A 129 -14.43 -19.47 11.15
CA ALA A 129 -15.27 -18.85 10.13
C ALA A 129 -14.77 -19.23 8.74
N ALA A 130 -15.69 -19.20 7.78
CA ALA A 130 -15.35 -19.26 6.35
C ALA A 130 -15.26 -17.83 5.82
N ALA A 131 -14.20 -17.52 5.11
CA ALA A 131 -14.05 -16.27 4.39
C ALA A 131 -13.95 -16.55 2.89
N GLU A 132 -14.73 -15.85 2.09
CA GLU A 132 -14.64 -15.88 0.65
C GLU A 132 -13.80 -14.69 0.19
N GLY A 133 -12.77 -14.96 -0.57
CA GLY A 133 -11.90 -13.95 -1.16
C GLY A 133 -11.69 -14.18 -2.66
N VAL A 134 -11.02 -13.27 -3.32
CA VAL A 134 -10.73 -13.32 -4.77
C VAL A 134 -9.97 -14.60 -5.19
N GLY A 135 -9.34 -15.30 -4.23
CA GLY A 135 -8.61 -16.57 -4.45
C GLY A 135 -9.36 -17.84 -4.03
N GLY A 136 -10.64 -17.76 -3.67
CA GLY A 136 -11.43 -18.89 -3.18
C GLY A 136 -11.74 -18.83 -1.68
N GLY A 137 -12.52 -19.81 -1.20
CA GLY A 137 -12.91 -19.88 0.21
C GLY A 137 -11.75 -20.31 1.12
N THR A 138 -11.49 -19.56 2.15
CA THR A 138 -10.47 -19.85 3.18
C THR A 138 -11.13 -20.02 4.54
N ARG A 139 -10.69 -21.04 5.29
CA ARG A 139 -11.12 -21.21 6.68
C ARG A 139 -10.22 -20.39 7.60
N LEU A 140 -10.84 -19.55 8.43
CA LEU A 140 -10.16 -18.75 9.43
C LEU A 140 -10.35 -19.37 10.82
N ILE A 141 -9.28 -19.39 11.60
CA ILE A 141 -9.36 -19.67 13.05
C ILE A 141 -9.58 -18.33 13.73
N LEU A 142 -10.68 -18.20 14.47
CA LEU A 142 -11.05 -16.97 15.13
C LEU A 142 -10.42 -16.92 16.53
N ILE A 143 -9.77 -15.80 16.85
CA ILE A 143 -9.19 -15.52 18.16
C ILE A 143 -9.62 -14.13 18.61
N LYS A 144 -10.15 -14.03 19.83
CA LYS A 144 -10.46 -12.73 20.43
C LYS A 144 -9.24 -12.25 21.22
N PRO A 145 -8.61 -11.12 20.84
CA PRO A 145 -7.47 -10.58 21.57
C PRO A 145 -7.94 -9.90 22.87
N ASP A 146 -7.07 -9.87 23.88
CA ASP A 146 -7.31 -9.14 25.14
C ASP A 146 -7.28 -7.62 24.91
N LYS A 147 -6.37 -7.17 24.02
CA LYS A 147 -6.22 -5.75 23.61
C LYS A 147 -5.83 -5.66 22.15
N PHE A 148 -6.41 -4.69 21.47
CA PHE A 148 -6.09 -4.35 20.10
C PHE A 148 -5.92 -2.82 19.97
N LEU A 149 -4.72 -2.38 19.55
CA LEU A 149 -4.37 -0.97 19.48
C LEU A 149 -3.82 -0.65 18.11
N LEU A 150 -4.36 0.38 17.47
CA LEU A 150 -3.88 0.93 16.21
C LEU A 150 -3.03 2.17 16.48
N TYR A 151 -1.95 2.33 15.72
CA TYR A 151 -1.09 3.49 15.76
C TYR A 151 -1.07 4.16 14.39
N PHE A 152 -1.81 5.25 14.26
CA PHE A 152 -1.80 6.12 13.09
C PHE A 152 -0.93 7.34 13.39
N ASP A 153 0.09 7.57 12.59
CA ASP A 153 0.89 8.81 12.58
C ASP A 153 1.19 9.37 14.00
N LYS A 154 1.67 8.48 14.90
CA LYS A 154 1.97 8.74 16.32
C LYS A 154 0.75 8.93 17.25
N LYS A 155 -0.48 8.88 16.76
CA LYS A 155 -1.69 8.86 17.60
C LYS A 155 -2.08 7.43 17.91
N ARG A 156 -2.50 7.21 19.16
CA ARG A 156 -2.93 5.89 19.65
C ARG A 156 -4.45 5.83 19.65
N ASN A 157 -5.04 4.97 18.84
CA ASN A 157 -6.46 4.67 18.87
C ASN A 157 -6.65 3.27 19.46
N LYS A 158 -7.46 3.15 20.51
CA LYS A 158 -7.83 1.85 21.08
C LYS A 158 -9.08 1.36 20.34
N TYR A 159 -9.01 0.13 19.85
CA TYR A 159 -10.17 -0.57 19.32
C TYR A 159 -10.37 -1.84 20.15
N SER A 160 -11.50 -1.97 20.85
CA SER A 160 -11.71 -3.04 21.81
C SER A 160 -12.42 -4.26 21.24
N ASP A 161 -13.18 -4.09 20.15
CA ASP A 161 -14.00 -5.15 19.59
C ASP A 161 -13.53 -5.57 18.19
N VAL A 162 -12.40 -6.26 18.14
CA VAL A 162 -11.86 -6.87 16.91
C VAL A 162 -11.66 -8.37 17.16
N ILE A 163 -12.03 -9.18 16.19
CA ILE A 163 -11.70 -10.60 16.16
C ILE A 163 -10.55 -10.79 15.17
N LEU A 164 -9.55 -11.59 15.53
CA LEU A 164 -8.49 -11.99 14.62
C LEU A 164 -8.91 -13.26 13.90
N GLY A 165 -8.91 -13.20 12.56
CA GLY A 165 -9.11 -14.36 11.69
C GLY A 165 -7.77 -14.87 11.18
N ILE A 166 -7.26 -15.97 11.71
CA ILE A 166 -5.96 -16.50 11.32
C ILE A 166 -6.12 -17.31 10.05
N SER A 167 -5.46 -16.86 8.96
CA SER A 167 -5.50 -17.48 7.64
C SER A 167 -4.26 -18.32 7.39
N ALA A 168 -4.47 -19.57 6.98
CA ALA A 168 -3.40 -20.46 6.50
C ALA A 168 -2.90 -20.05 5.10
N SER A 169 -3.77 -19.49 4.28
CA SER A 169 -3.40 -18.93 2.99
C SER A 169 -2.75 -17.55 3.18
N GLY A 170 -1.55 -17.37 2.63
CA GLY A 170 -0.89 -16.08 2.60
C GLY A 170 -1.62 -15.11 1.68
N PHE A 171 -1.57 -13.83 1.98
CA PHE A 171 -1.93 -12.78 1.04
C PHE A 171 -0.68 -12.18 0.38
N ALA A 172 -0.84 -11.63 -0.82
CA ALA A 172 0.26 -11.24 -1.71
C ALA A 172 1.14 -10.07 -1.19
N ARG A 173 0.75 -9.44 -0.07
CA ARG A 173 1.46 -8.30 0.51
C ARG A 173 2.41 -8.74 1.62
N ASN A 174 3.36 -7.86 1.94
CA ASN A 174 4.40 -8.14 2.94
C ASN A 174 3.97 -7.82 4.38
N GLU A 175 2.74 -7.34 4.56
CA GLU A 175 2.13 -7.06 5.87
C GLU A 175 1.76 -8.35 6.61
N ASP A 176 1.66 -8.24 7.94
CA ASP A 176 1.30 -9.34 8.82
C ASP A 176 -0.21 -9.55 8.88
N MET A 177 -1.01 -8.48 8.69
CA MET A 177 -2.47 -8.53 8.76
C MET A 177 -3.18 -7.57 7.82
N LEU A 178 -4.43 -7.92 7.47
CA LEU A 178 -5.38 -7.09 6.75
C LEU A 178 -6.47 -6.62 7.71
N LEU A 179 -6.69 -5.31 7.75
CA LEU A 179 -7.65 -4.65 8.62
C LEU A 179 -8.88 -4.22 7.82
N PRO A 180 -10.10 -4.49 8.27
CA PRO A 180 -11.28 -3.95 7.66
C PRO A 180 -11.40 -2.44 7.91
N VAL A 181 -11.98 -1.70 6.98
CA VAL A 181 -12.17 -0.24 7.10
C VAL A 181 -13.03 0.12 8.32
N SER A 182 -13.95 -0.75 8.72
CA SER A 182 -14.80 -0.56 9.89
C SER A 182 -14.03 -0.39 11.21
N VAL A 183 -12.76 -0.82 11.25
CA VAL A 183 -11.86 -0.60 12.41
C VAL A 183 -11.49 0.88 12.61
N LEU A 184 -11.68 1.72 11.58
CA LEU A 184 -11.37 3.16 11.60
C LEU A 184 -12.52 4.01 12.12
N GLY A 185 -13.75 3.51 12.07
CA GLY A 185 -14.99 4.27 12.28
C GLY A 185 -15.66 4.03 13.63
N GLY A 186 -14.97 3.38 14.58
CA GLY A 186 -15.48 3.13 15.94
C GLY A 186 -15.11 4.23 16.92
#